data_716feaed949c9640fffbf2bd529a3f48
#
_entry.id   716feaed949c9640fffbf2bd529a3f48
#
_cell.length_a   1.000
_cell.length_b   1.000
_cell.length_c   1.000
_cell.angle_alpha   90.00
_cell.angle_beta   90.00
_cell.angle_gamma   90.00
#
_symmetry.space_group_name_H-M   'P 1'
#
loop_
_entity.id
_entity.type
_entity.pdbx_description
1 polymer ?
#
loop_
_entity_poly.entity_id
_entity_poly.type
_entity_poly.pdbx_seq_one_letter_code
_entity_poly.pdbx_strand_id
1 'polypeptide(L)'
;MKNLILTASVATTLLLSSSSIPQHTTFILLPLVQKDTIAPVEKNKANTNYKPAFAGQTRISGVKTKTAYDFKVMTNKLKSPWGIAVLSEGKLLITEKEGNMRIVNAAGNISEAIAGLPKVDARAQGGLLGLVLDPQFSTNRTVYWAFTEAGTNGNHTAVAKGTLSKDEKSMQNAKVIYRSTHTHRGALHYGGRLVFDKSGNLLVTIGERSDQSTRVLAQDLKSSLGKIIRITKDGKPAANNPYANNKNALPEIYSYGHRNPQGIAFHPSNGTLWAAEFGPRGGDELNLIRPAKNYGWPVITYGIEYSGKQIGEPTIQAKKGMEQPVYYWDPVLSPSGMTFYSGKGIPEWKNNLFIAGLSSTHIARLVINNNKVVGEERLLSREAERFRDVVEGKNGELYTVTDAGKLYKITKK
;
A
#
# COMPACT_ATOMS: atom_id res chain seq x y z
N MET A 1 69.21 -12.18 36.02
CA MET A 1 69.57 -13.58 36.25
C MET A 1 68.84 -14.34 35.18
N LYS A 2 69.50 -14.70 34.03
CA LYS A 2 70.07 -16.03 33.74
C LYS A 2 68.97 -17.10 33.87
N ASN A 3 68.57 -17.89 32.91
CA ASN A 3 69.24 -18.69 31.85
C ASN A 3 68.13 -19.16 30.91
N LEU A 4 68.24 -19.19 29.65
CA LEU A 4 69.07 -20.02 28.72
C LEU A 4 68.52 -21.44 28.43
N ILE A 5 68.22 -21.70 27.15
CA ILE A 5 68.52 -22.88 26.27
C ILE A 5 67.55 -24.07 26.44
N LEU A 6 66.97 -24.63 25.36
CA LEU A 6 67.68 -25.47 24.39
C LEU A 6 66.77 -25.83 23.18
N THR A 7 67.43 -25.86 22.01
CA THR A 7 67.01 -26.36 20.70
C THR A 7 66.96 -27.86 20.63
N ALA A 8 66.09 -28.44 19.86
CA ALA A 8 66.30 -29.75 19.24
C ALA A 8 65.64 -29.81 17.86
N SER A 9 66.46 -29.79 16.83
CA SER A 9 66.15 -30.17 15.45
C SER A 9 66.06 -31.69 15.33
N VAL A 10 64.97 -32.17 14.70
CA VAL A 10 64.97 -33.54 14.14
C VAL A 10 64.60 -33.42 12.66
N ALA A 11 65.55 -33.62 11.82
CA ALA A 11 65.38 -33.82 10.39
C ALA A 11 64.91 -35.25 10.13
N THR A 12 63.80 -35.45 9.46
CA THR A 12 63.42 -36.76 8.95
C THR A 12 63.20 -36.61 7.44
N THR A 13 64.13 -37.18 6.70
CA THR A 13 64.09 -37.34 5.25
C THR A 13 63.05 -38.37 4.87
N LEU A 14 62.11 -38.06 4.04
CA LEU A 14 61.23 -39.05 3.42
C LEU A 14 61.22 -38.85 1.89
N LEU A 15 61.49 -39.97 1.27
CA LEU A 15 61.66 -40.22 -0.17
C LEU A 15 60.43 -39.84 -0.98
N LEU A 16 60.69 -39.16 -2.11
CA LEU A 16 59.77 -38.94 -3.19
C LEU A 16 59.51 -40.24 -3.94
N SER A 17 58.24 -40.65 -4.00
CA SER A 17 57.76 -41.53 -5.06
C SER A 17 56.75 -40.75 -5.91
N SER A 18 57.16 -40.45 -7.13
CA SER A 18 56.36 -39.83 -8.18
C SER A 18 55.34 -40.83 -8.72
N SER A 19 54.05 -40.56 -8.57
CA SER A 19 53.02 -41.12 -9.41
C SER A 19 52.15 -39.97 -9.93
N SER A 20 52.39 -39.57 -11.16
CA SER A 20 51.60 -38.61 -11.92
C SER A 20 50.29 -39.23 -12.35
N ILE A 21 49.17 -38.72 -11.77
CA ILE A 21 47.83 -38.91 -12.33
C ILE A 21 47.37 -37.52 -12.86
N PRO A 22 47.11 -37.37 -14.15
CA PRO A 22 46.56 -36.14 -14.65
C PRO A 22 45.05 -36.08 -14.27
N GLN A 23 44.69 -35.27 -13.29
CA GLN A 23 43.30 -34.92 -13.08
C GLN A 23 42.89 -33.90 -14.15
N HIS A 24 42.28 -34.38 -15.23
CA HIS A 24 41.47 -33.54 -16.10
C HIS A 24 40.19 -33.16 -15.36
N THR A 25 40.22 -32.03 -14.63
CA THR A 25 39.01 -31.41 -14.09
C THR A 25 38.30 -30.72 -15.27
N THR A 26 37.39 -31.45 -15.89
CA THR A 26 36.47 -30.86 -16.88
C THR A 26 35.51 -29.93 -16.15
N PHE A 27 35.76 -28.64 -16.18
CA PHE A 27 34.78 -27.64 -15.78
C PHE A 27 33.64 -27.70 -16.79
N ILE A 28 32.53 -28.35 -16.40
CA ILE A 28 31.26 -28.21 -17.09
C ILE A 28 30.78 -26.79 -16.82
N LEU A 29 31.06 -25.88 -17.72
CA LEU A 29 30.36 -24.59 -17.78
C LEU A 29 28.90 -24.90 -18.12
N LEU A 30 28.07 -25.02 -17.09
CA LEU A 30 26.61 -24.96 -17.28
C LEU A 30 26.34 -23.64 -18.00
N PRO A 31 25.61 -23.62 -19.11
CA PRO A 31 25.26 -22.39 -19.76
C PRO A 31 24.45 -21.57 -18.74
N LEU A 32 24.92 -20.37 -18.46
CA LEU A 32 24.09 -19.35 -17.78
C LEU A 32 22.85 -19.23 -18.64
N VAL A 33 21.74 -19.81 -18.17
CA VAL A 33 20.42 -19.57 -18.76
C VAL A 33 20.21 -18.07 -18.60
N GLN A 34 20.49 -17.33 -19.64
CA GLN A 34 20.22 -15.92 -19.74
C GLN A 34 18.70 -15.79 -19.62
N LYS A 35 18.21 -15.47 -18.41
CA LYS A 35 16.81 -15.23 -18.17
C LYS A 35 16.48 -14.01 -19.03
N ASP A 36 15.65 -14.18 -20.06
CA ASP A 36 15.18 -13.07 -20.89
C ASP A 36 14.57 -12.02 -19.98
N THR A 37 15.36 -11.03 -19.61
CA THR A 37 14.92 -9.94 -18.72
C THR A 37 14.19 -8.91 -19.58
N ILE A 38 12.89 -8.80 -19.37
CA ILE A 38 12.11 -7.73 -19.99
C ILE A 38 12.59 -6.40 -19.37
N ALA A 39 12.89 -5.41 -20.21
CA ALA A 39 13.28 -4.08 -19.74
C ALA A 39 12.22 -3.48 -18.78
N PRO A 40 12.60 -2.60 -17.86
CA PRO A 40 11.66 -1.93 -16.97
C PRO A 40 10.49 -1.32 -17.74
N VAL A 41 9.28 -1.46 -17.19
CA VAL A 41 8.05 -0.94 -17.81
C VAL A 41 7.99 0.60 -17.77
N GLU A 42 8.68 1.25 -16.83
CA GLU A 42 8.79 2.70 -16.77
C GLU A 42 9.88 3.20 -17.71
N LYS A 43 9.44 3.90 -18.76
CA LYS A 43 10.33 4.46 -19.80
C LYS A 43 10.43 5.98 -19.76
N ASN A 44 9.53 6.64 -19.02
CA ASN A 44 9.53 8.08 -18.92
C ASN A 44 10.75 8.57 -18.12
N LYS A 45 11.20 9.80 -18.42
CA LYS A 45 12.28 10.45 -17.68
C LYS A 45 11.87 10.63 -16.22
N ALA A 46 12.78 10.32 -15.31
CA ALA A 46 12.61 10.61 -13.89
C ALA A 46 12.55 12.13 -13.64
N ASN A 47 11.83 12.54 -12.59
CA ASN A 47 11.78 13.93 -12.15
C ASN A 47 13.09 14.33 -11.42
N THR A 48 13.81 13.34 -10.88
CA THR A 48 15.01 13.54 -10.06
C THR A 48 16.19 12.71 -10.56
N ASN A 49 17.39 13.06 -10.09
CA ASN A 49 18.60 12.28 -10.29
C ASN A 49 18.99 11.49 -9.03
N TYR A 50 18.06 11.35 -8.08
CA TYR A 50 18.32 10.65 -6.82
C TYR A 50 18.63 9.17 -7.07
N LYS A 51 19.57 8.65 -6.31
CA LYS A 51 20.00 7.26 -6.45
C LYS A 51 19.21 6.37 -5.49
N PRO A 52 18.79 5.19 -5.93
CA PRO A 52 18.17 4.22 -5.03
C PRO A 52 19.16 3.81 -3.94
N ALA A 53 18.65 3.55 -2.73
CA ALA A 53 19.45 3.09 -1.60
C ALA A 53 19.99 1.67 -1.81
N PHE A 54 19.33 0.87 -2.65
CA PHE A 54 19.74 -0.49 -3.01
C PHE A 54 19.25 -0.87 -4.41
N ALA A 55 19.88 -1.87 -5.00
CA ALA A 55 19.52 -2.38 -6.32
C ALA A 55 18.07 -2.92 -6.32
N GLY A 56 17.30 -2.57 -7.34
CA GLY A 56 15.92 -3.02 -7.51
C GLY A 56 14.87 -2.22 -6.70
N GLN A 57 15.26 -1.13 -6.04
CA GLN A 57 14.33 -0.26 -5.31
C GLN A 57 13.43 0.56 -6.25
N THR A 58 13.77 0.68 -7.51
CA THR A 58 13.00 1.36 -8.55
C THR A 58 13.27 0.74 -9.90
N ARG A 59 12.41 0.96 -10.89
CA ARG A 59 12.59 0.55 -12.30
C ARG A 59 13.06 -0.90 -12.44
N ILE A 60 12.41 -1.80 -11.69
CA ILE A 60 12.68 -3.23 -11.75
C ILE A 60 12.33 -3.78 -13.14
N SER A 61 12.90 -4.93 -13.51
CA SER A 61 12.59 -5.64 -14.75
C SER A 61 11.10 -5.82 -14.96
N GLY A 62 10.63 -5.62 -16.17
CA GLY A 62 9.27 -5.90 -16.57
C GLY A 62 8.97 -7.41 -16.48
N VAL A 63 7.72 -7.73 -16.22
CA VAL A 63 7.18 -9.08 -16.32
C VAL A 63 5.90 -9.05 -17.13
N LYS A 64 5.51 -10.19 -17.72
CA LYS A 64 4.28 -10.31 -18.49
C LYS A 64 3.49 -11.52 -18.04
N THR A 65 2.20 -11.34 -17.81
CA THR A 65 1.26 -12.43 -17.55
C THR A 65 1.19 -13.34 -18.77
N LYS A 66 1.36 -14.65 -18.54
CA LYS A 66 1.27 -15.69 -19.58
C LYS A 66 -0.14 -16.25 -19.71
N THR A 67 -0.86 -16.35 -18.60
CA THR A 67 -2.27 -16.78 -18.60
C THR A 67 -3.12 -15.73 -19.30
N ALA A 68 -3.87 -16.17 -20.32
CA ALA A 68 -4.80 -15.28 -21.01
C ALA A 68 -5.88 -14.80 -20.03
N TYR A 69 -6.06 -13.50 -19.93
CA TYR A 69 -7.10 -12.86 -19.15
C TYR A 69 -7.85 -11.84 -20.00
N ASP A 70 -9.04 -11.50 -19.56
CA ASP A 70 -9.90 -10.52 -20.20
C ASP A 70 -10.49 -9.57 -19.15
N PHE A 71 -11.03 -8.45 -19.59
CA PHE A 71 -11.73 -7.52 -18.74
C PHE A 71 -12.99 -6.99 -19.40
N LYS A 72 -13.96 -6.64 -18.59
CA LYS A 72 -15.19 -5.98 -19.04
C LYS A 72 -15.56 -4.82 -18.13
N VAL A 73 -16.16 -3.80 -18.71
CA VAL A 73 -16.83 -2.74 -17.95
C VAL A 73 -18.18 -3.26 -17.50
N MET A 74 -18.39 -3.35 -16.20
CA MET A 74 -19.67 -3.76 -15.62
C MET A 74 -20.68 -2.62 -15.62
N THR A 75 -20.20 -1.41 -15.31
CA THR A 75 -20.98 -0.16 -15.36
C THR A 75 -20.03 1.04 -15.52
N ASN A 76 -20.54 2.14 -16.02
CA ASN A 76 -19.84 3.44 -16.13
C ASN A 76 -20.64 4.59 -15.48
N LYS A 77 -21.58 4.26 -14.57
CA LYS A 77 -22.55 5.20 -14.00
C LYS A 77 -22.32 5.52 -12.53
N LEU A 78 -21.21 5.04 -11.93
CA LEU A 78 -20.85 5.42 -10.57
C LEU A 78 -20.38 6.88 -10.52
N LYS A 79 -20.55 7.54 -9.38
CA LYS A 79 -20.16 8.94 -9.19
C LYS A 79 -18.90 9.05 -8.34
N SER A 80 -17.74 9.25 -8.96
CA SER A 80 -16.44 9.35 -8.26
C SER A 80 -16.26 8.25 -7.22
N PRO A 81 -16.33 6.95 -7.58
CA PRO A 81 -16.20 5.84 -6.64
C PRO A 81 -14.82 5.85 -6.01
N TRP A 82 -14.75 5.49 -4.70
CA TRP A 82 -13.49 5.58 -3.97
C TRP A 82 -13.02 4.25 -3.38
N GLY A 83 -13.88 3.49 -2.75
CA GLY A 83 -13.55 2.20 -2.13
C GLY A 83 -14.50 1.11 -2.53
N ILE A 84 -14.01 -0.13 -2.59
CA ILE A 84 -14.77 -1.33 -2.94
C ILE A 84 -14.66 -2.34 -1.81
N ALA A 85 -15.79 -2.95 -1.42
CA ALA A 85 -15.80 -4.18 -0.60
C ALA A 85 -16.65 -5.25 -1.28
N VAL A 86 -16.18 -6.49 -1.24
CA VAL A 86 -16.86 -7.63 -1.88
C VAL A 86 -17.87 -8.23 -0.91
N LEU A 87 -19.14 -8.12 -1.22
CA LEU A 87 -20.25 -8.77 -0.52
C LEU A 87 -20.38 -10.25 -0.93
N SER A 88 -21.50 -10.88 -0.61
CA SER A 88 -21.89 -12.22 -1.13
C SER A 88 -22.38 -12.13 -2.58
N GLU A 89 -22.35 -13.25 -3.30
CA GLU A 89 -23.00 -13.42 -4.61
C GLU A 89 -22.53 -12.48 -5.72
N GLY A 90 -21.25 -12.05 -5.66
CA GLY A 90 -20.69 -11.15 -6.67
C GLY A 90 -21.18 -9.71 -6.58
N LYS A 91 -21.88 -9.34 -5.50
CA LYS A 91 -22.22 -7.95 -5.19
C LYS A 91 -21.03 -7.21 -4.63
N LEU A 92 -20.92 -5.94 -4.97
CA LEU A 92 -19.88 -5.03 -4.51
C LEU A 92 -20.52 -3.85 -3.79
N LEU A 93 -20.06 -3.56 -2.57
CA LEU A 93 -20.39 -2.33 -1.86
C LEU A 93 -19.33 -1.29 -2.21
N ILE A 94 -19.75 -0.16 -2.74
CA ILE A 94 -18.87 0.89 -3.27
C ILE A 94 -19.20 2.22 -2.60
N THR A 95 -18.17 2.92 -2.12
CA THR A 95 -18.30 4.30 -1.68
C THR A 95 -18.18 5.25 -2.85
N GLU A 96 -19.04 6.25 -2.90
CA GLU A 96 -18.94 7.40 -3.80
C GLU A 96 -18.54 8.63 -3.01
N LYS A 97 -17.56 9.37 -3.49
CA LYS A 97 -16.87 10.47 -2.80
C LYS A 97 -17.85 11.50 -2.19
N GLU A 98 -18.97 11.78 -2.86
CA GLU A 98 -19.97 12.77 -2.42
C GLU A 98 -20.79 12.33 -1.19
N GLY A 99 -20.49 11.17 -0.60
CA GLY A 99 -21.11 10.71 0.64
C GLY A 99 -22.14 9.58 0.45
N ASN A 100 -22.20 8.97 -0.72
CA ASN A 100 -23.11 7.84 -0.97
C ASN A 100 -22.35 6.50 -0.85
N MET A 101 -23.08 5.45 -0.48
CA MET A 101 -22.71 4.07 -0.72
C MET A 101 -23.71 3.43 -1.68
N ARG A 102 -23.22 2.59 -2.59
CA ARG A 102 -24.02 1.87 -3.56
C ARG A 102 -23.66 0.40 -3.57
N ILE A 103 -24.63 -0.45 -3.90
CA ILE A 103 -24.37 -1.84 -4.22
C ILE A 103 -24.44 -2.02 -5.73
N VAL A 104 -23.39 -2.63 -6.31
CA VAL A 104 -23.40 -3.06 -7.71
C VAL A 104 -23.50 -4.57 -7.72
N ASN A 105 -24.53 -5.10 -8.41
CA ASN A 105 -24.72 -6.55 -8.52
C ASN A 105 -23.86 -7.18 -9.64
N ALA A 106 -23.87 -8.50 -9.75
CA ALA A 106 -23.09 -9.23 -10.75
C ALA A 106 -23.40 -8.87 -12.21
N ALA A 107 -24.59 -8.34 -12.48
CA ALA A 107 -25.00 -7.85 -13.80
C ALA A 107 -24.55 -6.40 -14.08
N GLY A 108 -24.01 -5.68 -13.09
CA GLY A 108 -23.58 -4.28 -13.22
C GLY A 108 -24.68 -3.26 -12.86
N ASN A 109 -25.85 -3.71 -12.38
CA ASN A 109 -26.89 -2.80 -11.94
C ASN A 109 -26.51 -2.16 -10.59
N ILE A 110 -26.74 -0.84 -10.51
CA ILE A 110 -26.41 -0.03 -9.34
C ILE A 110 -27.68 0.18 -8.50
N SER A 111 -27.59 -0.03 -7.19
CA SER A 111 -28.70 0.26 -6.26
C SER A 111 -28.97 1.75 -6.12
N GLU A 112 -30.09 2.11 -5.49
CA GLU A 112 -30.24 3.42 -4.87
C GLU A 112 -29.18 3.66 -3.80
N ALA A 113 -28.97 4.93 -3.39
CA ALA A 113 -28.05 5.27 -2.34
C ALA A 113 -28.49 4.66 -1.00
N ILE A 114 -27.54 4.04 -0.30
CA ILE A 114 -27.78 3.49 1.03
C ILE A 114 -27.96 4.66 2.01
N ALA A 115 -29.13 4.72 2.67
CA ALA A 115 -29.46 5.76 3.63
C ALA A 115 -28.69 5.60 4.95
N GLY A 116 -28.69 6.66 5.81
CA GLY A 116 -28.18 6.58 7.19
C GLY A 116 -26.67 6.79 7.33
N LEU A 117 -25.99 7.30 6.32
CA LEU A 117 -24.57 7.68 6.40
C LEU A 117 -24.40 9.09 7.00
N PRO A 118 -23.31 9.36 7.72
CA PRO A 118 -22.96 10.70 8.17
C PRO A 118 -22.66 11.63 6.99
N LYS A 119 -22.88 12.93 7.18
CA LYS A 119 -22.49 13.95 6.20
C LYS A 119 -20.97 14.00 6.04
N VAL A 120 -20.50 14.23 4.83
CA VAL A 120 -19.08 14.33 4.50
C VAL A 120 -18.71 15.73 3.99
N ASP A 121 -17.44 16.12 4.18
CA ASP A 121 -16.85 17.26 3.49
C ASP A 121 -16.20 16.76 2.19
N ALA A 122 -16.93 16.83 1.08
CA ALA A 122 -16.51 16.27 -0.22
C ALA A 122 -15.58 17.19 -1.04
N ARG A 123 -15.08 18.29 -0.45
CA ARG A 123 -14.18 19.21 -1.17
C ARG A 123 -12.87 18.53 -1.60
N ALA A 124 -12.41 18.83 -2.79
CA ALA A 124 -11.16 18.37 -3.40
C ALA A 124 -10.90 16.86 -3.23
N GLN A 125 -9.99 16.43 -2.34
CA GLN A 125 -9.70 15.01 -2.07
C GLN A 125 -10.54 14.44 -0.92
N GLY A 126 -11.35 15.24 -0.24
CA GLY A 126 -12.24 14.81 0.84
C GLY A 126 -13.48 14.07 0.34
N GLY A 127 -14.29 13.59 1.27
CA GLY A 127 -15.55 12.90 1.00
C GLY A 127 -15.66 11.56 1.73
N LEU A 128 -16.47 10.66 1.21
CA LEU A 128 -16.54 9.27 1.65
C LEU A 128 -15.41 8.49 0.99
N LEU A 129 -14.55 7.88 1.80
CA LEU A 129 -13.28 7.31 1.35
C LEU A 129 -13.31 5.78 1.35
N GLY A 130 -12.29 5.12 1.93
CA GLY A 130 -12.21 3.67 2.00
C GLY A 130 -13.24 3.03 2.90
N LEU A 131 -13.53 1.76 2.64
CA LEU A 131 -14.39 0.94 3.47
C LEU A 131 -13.80 -0.46 3.63
N VAL A 132 -14.22 -1.15 4.67
CA VAL A 132 -13.91 -2.56 4.91
C VAL A 132 -15.08 -3.23 5.64
N LEU A 133 -15.33 -4.49 5.32
CA LEU A 133 -16.32 -5.30 6.04
C LEU A 133 -15.71 -5.85 7.33
N ASP A 134 -16.53 -5.98 8.36
CA ASP A 134 -16.13 -6.72 9.56
C ASP A 134 -15.70 -8.14 9.17
N PRO A 135 -14.64 -8.72 9.78
CA PRO A 135 -14.27 -10.12 9.54
C PRO A 135 -15.41 -11.12 9.74
N GLN A 136 -16.43 -10.77 10.55
CA GLN A 136 -17.65 -11.53 10.79
C GLN A 136 -18.89 -10.95 10.06
N PHE A 137 -18.67 -10.26 8.94
CA PHE A 137 -19.74 -9.57 8.21
C PHE A 137 -20.91 -10.47 7.85
N SER A 138 -20.66 -11.73 7.52
CA SER A 138 -21.73 -12.71 7.22
C SER A 138 -22.73 -12.87 8.36
N THR A 139 -22.31 -12.65 9.60
CA THR A 139 -23.14 -12.77 10.81
C THR A 139 -23.65 -11.40 11.27
N ASN A 140 -22.78 -10.39 11.33
CA ASN A 140 -23.09 -9.13 11.99
C ASN A 140 -23.38 -7.97 11.02
N ARG A 141 -23.11 -8.14 9.72
CA ARG A 141 -23.32 -7.16 8.65
C ARG A 141 -22.69 -5.79 8.93
N THR A 142 -21.66 -5.73 9.76
CA THR A 142 -21.01 -4.46 10.14
C THR A 142 -20.04 -4.03 9.05
N VAL A 143 -20.09 -2.76 8.68
CA VAL A 143 -19.21 -2.07 7.74
C VAL A 143 -18.47 -0.97 8.49
N TYR A 144 -17.20 -0.80 8.17
CA TYR A 144 -16.37 0.32 8.65
C TYR A 144 -15.94 1.16 7.45
N TRP A 145 -15.91 2.47 7.61
CA TRP A 145 -15.49 3.38 6.54
C TRP A 145 -14.77 4.60 7.09
N ALA A 146 -13.86 5.14 6.30
CA ALA A 146 -13.26 6.43 6.55
C ALA A 146 -13.96 7.50 5.72
N PHE A 147 -14.00 8.70 6.25
CA PHE A 147 -14.59 9.86 5.57
C PHE A 147 -13.97 11.15 6.10
N THR A 148 -14.21 12.23 5.39
CA THR A 148 -13.85 13.57 5.84
C THR A 148 -15.02 14.18 6.57
N GLU A 149 -14.86 14.48 7.86
CA GLU A 149 -15.84 15.16 8.69
C GLU A 149 -15.49 16.65 8.80
N ALA A 150 -16.48 17.51 8.58
CA ALA A 150 -16.34 18.93 8.84
C ALA A 150 -16.32 19.20 10.34
N GLY A 151 -15.42 20.06 10.79
CA GLY A 151 -15.31 20.53 12.16
C GLY A 151 -15.37 22.06 12.24
N THR A 152 -15.39 22.63 13.43
CA THR A 152 -15.52 24.08 13.66
C THR A 152 -14.44 24.91 12.96
N ASN A 153 -13.19 24.42 12.92
CA ASN A 153 -12.04 25.15 12.37
C ASN A 153 -11.42 24.46 11.15
N GLY A 154 -12.19 23.69 10.41
CA GLY A 154 -11.69 22.94 9.25
C GLY A 154 -12.34 21.57 9.15
N ASN A 155 -11.57 20.58 8.75
CA ASN A 155 -12.02 19.20 8.58
C ASN A 155 -10.93 18.23 9.00
N HIS A 156 -11.28 16.97 9.19
CA HIS A 156 -10.37 15.90 9.57
C HIS A 156 -10.81 14.56 8.99
N THR A 157 -9.92 13.58 9.02
CA THR A 157 -10.26 12.20 8.71
C THR A 157 -10.97 11.57 9.91
N ALA A 158 -12.14 11.02 9.68
CA ALA A 158 -12.91 10.29 10.67
C ALA A 158 -13.14 8.84 10.21
N VAL A 159 -13.41 7.97 11.18
CA VAL A 159 -13.81 6.57 10.94
C VAL A 159 -15.18 6.34 11.58
N ALA A 160 -16.07 5.75 10.83
CA ALA A 160 -17.38 5.34 11.32
C ALA A 160 -17.60 3.83 11.09
N LYS A 161 -18.58 3.29 11.78
CA LYS A 161 -19.14 1.96 11.55
C LYS A 161 -20.65 1.98 11.58
N GLY A 162 -21.27 0.99 10.95
CA GLY A 162 -22.71 0.78 10.97
C GLY A 162 -23.07 -0.61 10.52
N THR A 163 -24.32 -1.01 10.67
CA THR A 163 -24.84 -2.31 10.24
C THR A 163 -25.64 -2.14 8.96
N LEU A 164 -25.20 -2.78 7.87
CA LEU A 164 -25.95 -2.81 6.62
C LEU A 164 -27.24 -3.59 6.83
N SER A 165 -28.40 -2.96 6.62
CA SER A 165 -29.72 -3.61 6.75
C SER A 165 -29.84 -4.85 5.90
N LYS A 166 -30.76 -5.76 6.24
CA LYS A 166 -30.99 -7.02 5.49
C LYS A 166 -31.48 -6.76 4.05
N ASP A 167 -32.24 -5.71 3.85
CA ASP A 167 -32.72 -5.26 2.54
C ASP A 167 -31.68 -4.44 1.75
N GLU A 168 -30.50 -4.21 2.36
CA GLU A 168 -29.37 -3.48 1.77
C GLU A 168 -29.65 -2.00 1.41
N LYS A 169 -30.70 -1.39 2.00
CA LYS A 169 -31.10 -0.01 1.69
C LYS A 169 -30.65 1.03 2.72
N SER A 170 -30.20 0.61 3.90
CA SER A 170 -29.79 1.54 4.94
C SER A 170 -28.60 1.05 5.75
N MET A 171 -27.81 2.01 6.26
CA MET A 171 -26.77 1.80 7.25
C MET A 171 -27.32 2.14 8.63
N GLN A 172 -27.70 1.10 9.37
CA GLN A 172 -28.30 1.23 10.70
C GLN A 172 -27.23 1.44 11.77
N ASN A 173 -27.56 2.13 12.85
CA ASN A 173 -26.67 2.39 13.99
C ASN A 173 -25.31 2.97 13.58
N ALA A 174 -25.31 3.79 12.53
CA ALA A 174 -24.10 4.46 12.06
C ALA A 174 -23.56 5.39 13.14
N LYS A 175 -22.30 5.20 13.54
CA LYS A 175 -21.64 6.05 14.53
C LYS A 175 -20.18 6.27 14.20
N VAL A 176 -19.69 7.47 14.46
CA VAL A 176 -18.27 7.80 14.38
C VAL A 176 -17.56 7.17 15.58
N ILE A 177 -16.50 6.43 15.30
CA ILE A 177 -15.70 5.71 16.31
C ILE A 177 -14.32 6.32 16.53
N TYR A 178 -13.81 7.09 15.55
CA TYR A 178 -12.50 7.76 15.65
C TYR A 178 -12.52 9.06 14.86
N ARG A 179 -11.78 10.06 15.37
CA ARG A 179 -11.50 11.33 14.71
C ARG A 179 -10.01 11.61 14.81
N SER A 180 -9.36 11.92 13.69
CA SER A 180 -7.95 12.30 13.72
C SER A 180 -7.78 13.63 14.46
N THR A 181 -6.69 13.77 15.20
CA THR A 181 -6.30 15.04 15.81
C THR A 181 -5.97 16.07 14.74
N HIS A 182 -6.05 17.36 15.08
CA HIS A 182 -5.77 18.50 14.21
C HIS A 182 -6.75 18.62 13.03
N THR A 183 -7.74 19.46 13.19
CA THR A 183 -8.54 19.95 12.08
C THR A 183 -7.68 20.87 11.21
N HIS A 184 -7.90 20.84 9.90
CA HIS A 184 -7.19 21.68 8.93
C HIS A 184 -8.17 22.20 7.86
N ARG A 185 -7.98 23.45 7.42
CA ARG A 185 -8.86 24.08 6.43
C ARG A 185 -8.64 23.54 5.02
N GLY A 186 -7.44 23.06 4.71
CA GLY A 186 -7.12 22.44 3.44
C GLY A 186 -7.93 21.15 3.20
N ALA A 187 -8.06 20.75 1.96
CA ALA A 187 -8.91 19.63 1.52
C ALA A 187 -8.13 18.54 0.76
N LEU A 188 -6.87 18.33 1.14
CA LEU A 188 -5.97 17.35 0.52
C LEU A 188 -5.41 16.36 1.57
N HIS A 189 -4.86 15.24 1.12
CA HIS A 189 -4.11 14.23 1.88
C HIS A 189 -4.83 13.75 3.15
N TYR A 190 -5.92 13.02 2.97
CA TYR A 190 -6.68 12.44 4.08
C TYR A 190 -6.25 11.02 4.46
N GLY A 191 -5.49 10.30 3.61
CA GLY A 191 -5.29 8.86 3.73
C GLY A 191 -6.59 8.12 3.47
N GLY A 192 -7.20 7.55 4.51
CA GLY A 192 -8.57 7.02 4.48
C GLY A 192 -8.70 5.57 4.02
N ARG A 193 -7.62 4.77 3.99
CA ARG A 193 -7.71 3.34 3.72
C ARG A 193 -7.74 2.55 5.03
N LEU A 194 -8.47 1.44 5.03
CA LEU A 194 -8.68 0.61 6.22
C LEU A 194 -8.39 -0.86 5.92
N VAL A 195 -7.85 -1.58 6.92
CA VAL A 195 -7.71 -3.03 6.88
C VAL A 195 -7.77 -3.61 8.30
N PHE A 196 -8.39 -4.78 8.47
CA PHE A 196 -8.33 -5.50 9.74
C PHE A 196 -7.06 -6.34 9.85
N ASP A 197 -6.45 -6.35 11.04
CA ASP A 197 -5.43 -7.31 11.39
C ASP A 197 -6.03 -8.65 11.86
N LYS A 198 -5.17 -9.65 12.03
CA LYS A 198 -5.57 -10.99 12.50
C LYS A 198 -6.18 -10.99 13.90
N SER A 199 -5.91 -9.96 14.73
CA SER A 199 -6.46 -9.81 16.07
C SER A 199 -7.80 -9.07 16.09
N GLY A 200 -8.32 -8.70 14.91
CA GLY A 200 -9.59 -7.99 14.78
C GLY A 200 -9.51 -6.49 15.10
N ASN A 201 -8.31 -5.90 15.14
CA ASN A 201 -8.14 -4.46 15.22
C ASN A 201 -8.07 -3.84 13.83
N LEU A 202 -8.48 -2.59 13.72
CA LEU A 202 -8.55 -1.84 12.49
C LEU A 202 -7.31 -0.95 12.36
N LEU A 203 -6.52 -1.15 11.28
CA LEU A 203 -5.51 -0.20 10.87
C LEU A 203 -6.13 0.82 9.91
N VAL A 204 -5.82 2.09 10.13
CA VAL A 204 -6.34 3.21 9.33
C VAL A 204 -5.19 4.11 8.92
N THR A 205 -5.15 4.48 7.66
CA THR A 205 -4.15 5.43 7.15
C THR A 205 -4.66 6.86 7.27
N ILE A 206 -3.80 7.77 7.70
CA ILE A 206 -4.10 9.20 7.87
C ILE A 206 -2.99 10.00 7.18
N GLY A 207 -3.38 10.86 6.24
CA GLY A 207 -2.47 11.75 5.54
C GLY A 207 -2.09 13.00 6.35
N GLU A 208 -1.06 13.72 5.88
CA GLU A 208 -0.51 14.89 6.57
C GLU A 208 -1.12 16.22 6.14
N ARG A 209 -2.15 16.19 5.27
CA ARG A 209 -3.00 17.30 4.83
C ARG A 209 -2.39 18.25 3.80
N SER A 210 -1.21 17.92 3.22
CA SER A 210 -0.58 18.64 2.08
C SER A 210 -0.29 20.13 2.30
N ASP A 211 0.01 20.53 3.52
CA ASP A 211 0.36 21.91 3.86
C ASP A 211 1.72 21.96 4.56
N GLN A 212 2.49 23.01 4.35
CA GLN A 212 3.81 23.12 5.00
C GLN A 212 3.72 23.15 6.53
N SER A 213 2.67 23.75 7.08
CA SER A 213 2.43 23.81 8.53
C SER A 213 2.05 22.46 9.13
N THR A 214 1.39 21.57 8.36
CA THR A 214 0.96 20.25 8.82
C THR A 214 1.91 19.12 8.43
N ARG A 215 2.72 19.30 7.39
CA ARG A 215 3.68 18.31 6.90
C ARG A 215 4.66 17.85 7.98
N VAL A 216 5.13 18.77 8.82
CA VAL A 216 6.05 18.46 9.93
C VAL A 216 5.42 17.60 11.01
N LEU A 217 4.07 17.60 11.12
CA LEU A 217 3.33 16.81 12.08
C LEU A 217 3.37 15.29 11.77
N ALA A 218 3.81 14.92 10.55
CA ALA A 218 4.09 13.52 10.22
C ALA A 218 5.18 12.91 11.15
N GLN A 219 6.10 13.75 11.67
CA GLN A 219 7.15 13.34 12.61
C GLN A 219 6.74 13.51 14.08
N ASP A 220 5.67 14.25 14.37
CA ASP A 220 5.21 14.48 15.75
C ASP A 220 4.33 13.32 16.24
N LEU A 221 4.73 12.63 17.30
CA LEU A 221 3.97 11.54 17.89
C LEU A 221 2.73 12.01 18.70
N LYS A 222 2.57 13.31 18.92
CA LYS A 222 1.36 13.90 19.52
C LYS A 222 0.28 14.26 18.49
N SER A 223 0.53 13.96 17.23
CA SER A 223 -0.38 14.18 16.10
C SER A 223 -0.71 12.87 15.41
N SER A 224 -1.96 12.70 14.97
CA SER A 224 -2.37 11.58 14.11
C SER A 224 -2.09 11.83 12.62
N LEU A 225 -1.64 13.04 12.23
CA LEU A 225 -1.36 13.35 10.83
C LEU A 225 -0.09 12.65 10.34
N GLY A 226 -0.14 12.09 9.13
CA GLY A 226 0.95 11.32 8.56
C GLY A 226 1.26 10.03 9.34
N LYS A 227 0.21 9.29 9.71
CA LYS A 227 0.30 8.07 10.53
C LYS A 227 -0.48 6.91 9.90
N ILE A 228 -0.07 5.71 10.27
CA ILE A 228 -0.98 4.56 10.30
C ILE A 228 -1.32 4.34 11.77
N ILE A 229 -2.59 4.36 12.11
CA ILE A 229 -3.09 4.11 13.46
C ILE A 229 -3.69 2.72 13.55
N ARG A 230 -3.75 2.16 14.77
CA ARG A 230 -4.37 0.86 15.02
C ARG A 230 -5.31 0.96 16.20
N ILE A 231 -6.59 0.75 15.93
CA ILE A 231 -7.70 0.93 16.87
C ILE A 231 -8.56 -0.32 16.95
N THR A 232 -9.27 -0.49 18.05
CA THR A 232 -10.29 -1.53 18.21
C THR A 232 -11.51 -1.26 17.33
N LYS A 233 -12.40 -2.22 17.22
CA LYS A 233 -13.71 -2.10 16.55
C LYS A 233 -14.61 -0.97 17.10
N ASP A 234 -14.27 -0.44 18.27
CA ASP A 234 -14.99 0.67 18.94
C ASP A 234 -14.18 1.98 18.95
N GLY A 235 -13.07 2.02 18.24
CA GLY A 235 -12.26 3.23 18.05
C GLY A 235 -11.26 3.52 19.18
N LYS A 236 -11.13 2.65 20.19
CA LYS A 236 -10.13 2.79 21.23
C LYS A 236 -8.76 2.36 20.71
N PRO A 237 -7.65 2.93 21.19
CA PRO A 237 -6.32 2.41 20.89
C PRO A 237 -6.22 0.92 21.18
N ALA A 238 -5.63 0.13 20.30
CA ALA A 238 -5.41 -1.29 20.55
C ALA A 238 -4.37 -1.48 21.67
N ALA A 239 -4.61 -2.42 22.59
CA ALA A 239 -3.79 -2.61 23.80
C ALA A 239 -2.30 -2.83 23.52
N ASN A 240 -1.97 -3.54 22.43
CA ASN A 240 -0.58 -3.88 22.07
C ASN A 240 0.03 -2.90 21.03
N ASN A 241 -0.43 -1.67 21.02
CA ASN A 241 0.19 -0.64 20.17
C ASN A 241 1.57 -0.26 20.71
N PRO A 242 2.52 0.09 19.82
CA PRO A 242 3.90 0.37 20.22
C PRO A 242 4.02 1.57 21.16
N TYR A 243 3.05 2.48 21.15
CA TYR A 243 3.04 3.68 22.00
C TYR A 243 1.95 3.67 23.08
N ALA A 244 1.30 2.53 23.34
CA ALA A 244 0.18 2.43 24.29
C ALA A 244 0.48 2.99 25.68
N ASN A 245 1.73 2.87 26.15
CA ASN A 245 2.19 3.35 27.47
C ASN A 245 3.11 4.58 27.40
N ASN A 246 3.20 5.24 26.22
CA ASN A 246 4.06 6.40 26.06
C ASN A 246 3.26 7.71 26.24
N LYS A 247 3.50 8.42 27.35
CA LYS A 247 2.83 9.70 27.65
C LYS A 247 3.15 10.83 26.66
N ASN A 248 4.18 10.67 25.83
CA ASN A 248 4.58 11.65 24.83
C ASN A 248 4.14 11.28 23.41
N ALA A 249 3.26 10.29 23.24
CA ALA A 249 2.73 9.85 21.96
C ALA A 249 1.24 9.53 22.07
N LEU A 250 0.52 9.63 20.95
CA LEU A 250 -0.84 9.12 20.85
C LEU A 250 -0.81 7.58 20.87
N PRO A 251 -1.59 6.94 21.76
CA PRO A 251 -1.51 5.50 21.99
C PRO A 251 -2.01 4.65 20.81
N GLU A 252 -2.77 5.24 19.88
CA GLU A 252 -3.25 4.56 18.68
C GLU A 252 -2.22 4.50 17.53
N ILE A 253 -1.10 5.21 17.61
CA ILE A 253 -0.10 5.23 16.54
C ILE A 253 0.54 3.83 16.39
N TYR A 254 0.53 3.32 15.15
CA TYR A 254 1.21 2.08 14.75
C TYR A 254 2.54 2.38 14.06
N SER A 255 2.54 3.32 13.10
CA SER A 255 3.74 3.83 12.40
C SER A 255 3.56 5.31 12.06
N TYR A 256 4.66 6.01 11.75
CA TYR A 256 4.65 7.46 11.52
C TYR A 256 5.62 7.89 10.42
N GLY A 257 5.62 9.19 10.09
CA GLY A 257 6.46 9.71 9.03
C GLY A 257 5.92 9.40 7.63
N HIS A 258 4.59 9.29 7.50
CA HIS A 258 3.89 9.07 6.22
C HIS A 258 3.43 10.40 5.61
N ARG A 259 3.37 10.44 4.27
CA ARG A 259 2.80 11.57 3.54
C ARG A 259 1.30 11.41 3.32
N ASN A 260 0.88 10.49 2.48
CA ASN A 260 -0.53 10.25 2.17
C ASN A 260 -0.74 8.80 1.71
N PRO A 261 -0.72 7.84 2.61
CA PRO A 261 -0.95 6.43 2.26
C PRO A 261 -2.41 6.21 1.90
N GLN A 262 -2.68 5.76 0.67
CA GLN A 262 -4.01 5.42 0.18
C GLN A 262 -4.17 3.94 -0.18
N GLY A 263 -3.10 3.14 -0.04
CA GLY A 263 -3.14 1.70 -0.14
C GLY A 263 -2.64 1.06 1.14
N ILE A 264 -3.32 0.01 1.64
CA ILE A 264 -2.85 -0.82 2.75
C ILE A 264 -3.40 -2.24 2.60
N ALA A 265 -2.55 -3.25 2.74
CA ALA A 265 -2.95 -4.65 2.66
C ALA A 265 -1.99 -5.57 3.39
N PHE A 266 -2.50 -6.69 3.91
CA PHE A 266 -1.67 -7.76 4.44
C PHE A 266 -1.30 -8.75 3.34
N HIS A 267 -0.04 -9.16 3.31
CA HIS A 267 0.41 -10.25 2.45
C HIS A 267 -0.22 -11.58 2.94
N PRO A 268 -0.95 -12.33 2.09
CA PRO A 268 -1.77 -13.44 2.54
C PRO A 268 -0.98 -14.62 3.12
N SER A 269 0.23 -14.87 2.63
CA SER A 269 1.02 -16.04 3.04
C SER A 269 1.90 -15.80 4.26
N ASN A 270 2.48 -14.61 4.43
CA ASN A 270 3.42 -14.33 5.53
C ASN A 270 2.90 -13.29 6.55
N GLY A 271 1.74 -12.68 6.29
CA GLY A 271 1.10 -11.73 7.20
C GLY A 271 1.79 -10.38 7.34
N THR A 272 2.76 -10.05 6.49
CA THR A 272 3.40 -8.73 6.50
C THR A 272 2.44 -7.66 6.02
N LEU A 273 2.49 -6.49 6.66
CA LEU A 273 1.67 -5.33 6.30
C LEU A 273 2.41 -4.45 5.30
N TRP A 274 1.72 -4.04 4.25
CA TRP A 274 2.23 -3.18 3.20
C TRP A 274 1.35 -1.95 3.04
N ALA A 275 1.97 -0.81 2.73
CA ALA A 275 1.25 0.41 2.38
C ALA A 275 1.88 1.04 1.14
N ALA A 276 1.01 1.61 0.29
CA ALA A 276 1.41 2.45 -0.83
C ALA A 276 0.99 3.88 -0.57
N GLU A 277 1.91 4.82 -0.78
CA GLU A 277 1.67 6.23 -0.50
C GLU A 277 2.19 7.17 -1.57
N PHE A 278 1.53 8.30 -1.69
CA PHE A 278 1.90 9.36 -2.60
C PHE A 278 3.18 10.04 -2.15
N GLY A 279 4.15 10.11 -3.03
CA GLY A 279 5.23 11.07 -2.96
C GLY A 279 4.77 12.48 -3.36
N PRO A 280 5.68 13.46 -3.37
CA PRO A 280 5.44 14.75 -4.01
C PRO A 280 5.55 14.63 -5.53
N ARG A 281 6.31 15.44 -6.24
CA ARG A 281 6.59 15.24 -7.66
C ARG A 281 7.67 14.17 -7.81
N GLY A 282 7.27 12.92 -8.12
CA GLY A 282 8.08 11.70 -8.03
C GLY A 282 8.15 11.15 -6.61
N GLY A 283 8.74 9.97 -6.44
CA GLY A 283 8.95 9.32 -5.14
C GLY A 283 7.67 8.81 -4.49
N ASP A 284 6.69 8.37 -5.25
CA ASP A 284 5.61 7.53 -4.73
C ASP A 284 6.20 6.24 -4.18
N GLU A 285 5.72 5.74 -3.04
CA GLU A 285 6.40 4.69 -2.28
C GLU A 285 5.53 3.46 -2.04
N LEU A 286 6.17 2.30 -2.05
CA LEU A 286 5.65 1.06 -1.49
C LEU A 286 6.48 0.69 -0.26
N ASN A 287 5.84 0.63 0.87
CA ASN A 287 6.45 0.46 2.17
C ASN A 287 6.04 -0.87 2.84
N LEU A 288 7.01 -1.58 3.45
CA LEU A 288 6.76 -2.69 4.35
C LEU A 288 6.57 -2.15 5.77
N ILE A 289 5.33 -2.16 6.25
CA ILE A 289 4.95 -1.47 7.48
C ILE A 289 5.23 -2.33 8.70
N ARG A 290 5.94 -1.73 9.68
CA ARG A 290 6.27 -2.33 10.97
C ARG A 290 5.89 -1.39 12.11
N PRO A 291 5.55 -1.93 13.30
CA PRO A 291 5.19 -1.12 14.45
C PRO A 291 6.36 -0.22 14.90
N ALA A 292 6.05 0.97 15.38
CA ALA A 292 6.97 2.00 15.87
C ALA A 292 7.96 2.56 14.84
N LYS A 293 7.86 2.20 13.56
CA LYS A 293 8.82 2.64 12.54
C LYS A 293 8.45 3.99 11.94
N ASN A 294 9.51 4.77 11.63
CA ASN A 294 9.44 6.07 10.97
C ASN A 294 9.72 5.91 9.48
N TYR A 295 8.77 6.31 8.63
CA TYR A 295 8.86 6.23 7.16
C TYR A 295 9.38 7.52 6.51
N GLY A 296 9.83 8.46 7.33
CA GLY A 296 10.75 9.51 6.98
C GLY A 296 10.16 10.81 6.45
N TRP A 297 8.93 10.84 5.94
CA TRP A 297 8.34 12.09 5.44
C TRP A 297 8.21 13.14 6.57
N PRO A 298 8.55 14.43 6.36
CA PRO A 298 9.16 15.04 5.16
C PRO A 298 10.71 15.11 5.18
N VAL A 299 11.37 14.38 6.07
CA VAL A 299 12.83 14.46 6.29
C VAL A 299 13.61 13.76 5.18
N ILE A 300 13.13 12.58 4.73
CA ILE A 300 13.66 11.85 3.57
C ILE A 300 12.60 11.73 2.49
N THR A 301 13.00 11.76 1.22
CA THR A 301 12.09 11.58 0.08
C THR A 301 12.87 11.33 -1.20
N TYR A 302 12.25 10.63 -2.15
CA TYR A 302 12.73 10.44 -3.52
C TYR A 302 12.10 11.41 -4.53
N GLY A 303 11.29 12.37 -4.07
CA GLY A 303 10.65 13.37 -4.91
C GLY A 303 11.06 14.81 -4.58
N ILE A 304 10.51 15.74 -5.35
CA ILE A 304 10.71 17.19 -5.21
C ILE A 304 9.37 17.91 -5.10
N GLU A 305 9.36 19.18 -4.72
CA GLU A 305 8.14 19.99 -4.74
C GLU A 305 7.56 20.08 -6.17
N TYR A 306 6.25 20.31 -6.28
CA TYR A 306 5.61 20.53 -7.58
C TYR A 306 6.15 21.77 -8.31
N SER A 307 6.69 22.73 -7.58
CA SER A 307 7.42 23.90 -8.11
C SER A 307 8.79 23.55 -8.71
N GLY A 308 9.29 22.33 -8.52
CA GLY A 308 10.63 21.89 -8.89
C GLY A 308 11.70 22.17 -7.84
N LYS A 309 11.36 22.82 -6.70
CA LYS A 309 12.29 23.03 -5.59
C LYS A 309 12.55 21.73 -4.82
N GLN A 310 13.66 21.69 -4.10
CA GLN A 310 13.98 20.60 -3.18
C GLN A 310 13.06 20.62 -1.94
N ILE A 311 12.90 19.44 -1.33
CA ILE A 311 12.22 19.28 -0.03
C ILE A 311 13.32 19.08 1.01
N GLY A 312 13.48 20.06 1.89
CA GLY A 312 14.68 20.17 2.74
C GLY A 312 15.91 20.70 2.00
N GLU A 313 16.89 21.18 2.73
CA GLU A 313 18.11 21.74 2.15
C GLU A 313 19.36 21.18 2.88
N PRO A 314 20.02 20.17 2.28
CA PRO A 314 19.67 19.44 1.03
C PRO A 314 18.55 18.41 1.23
N THR A 315 17.86 18.06 0.14
CA THR A 315 16.97 16.87 0.14
C THR A 315 17.83 15.63 0.31
N ILE A 316 17.47 14.79 1.27
CA ILE A 316 18.12 13.51 1.53
C ILE A 316 17.18 12.34 1.30
N GLN A 317 17.71 11.23 0.83
CA GLN A 317 16.93 10.00 0.53
C GLN A 317 17.02 8.98 1.65
N ALA A 318 18.00 9.11 2.56
CA ALA A 318 18.19 8.17 3.66
C ALA A 318 18.65 8.88 4.93
N LYS A 319 18.17 8.41 6.09
CA LYS A 319 18.63 8.87 7.41
C LYS A 319 18.52 7.71 8.40
N LYS A 320 19.49 7.58 9.30
CA LYS A 320 19.46 6.56 10.36
C LYS A 320 18.19 6.69 11.20
N GLY A 321 17.50 5.58 11.42
CA GLY A 321 16.24 5.52 12.17
C GLY A 321 14.98 5.77 11.33
N MET A 322 15.13 5.98 10.03
CA MET A 322 14.03 6.08 9.07
C MET A 322 14.07 4.89 8.10
N GLU A 323 12.91 4.29 7.86
CA GLU A 323 12.78 3.12 6.98
C GLU A 323 12.86 3.58 5.51
N GLN A 324 13.49 2.75 4.69
CA GLN A 324 13.51 2.93 3.25
C GLN A 324 12.29 2.28 2.62
N PRO A 325 11.67 2.89 1.59
CA PRO A 325 10.65 2.20 0.81
C PRO A 325 11.24 0.94 0.17
N VAL A 326 10.43 -0.11 0.11
CA VAL A 326 10.80 -1.34 -0.62
C VAL A 326 10.91 -1.05 -2.12
N TYR A 327 10.07 -0.16 -2.60
CA TYR A 327 10.04 0.28 -3.98
C TYR A 327 9.52 1.72 -4.09
N TYR A 328 10.02 2.48 -5.05
CA TYR A 328 9.48 3.80 -5.36
C TYR A 328 9.34 4.02 -6.86
N TRP A 329 8.41 4.89 -7.24
CA TRP A 329 8.18 5.29 -8.63
C TRP A 329 8.62 6.73 -8.86
N ASP A 330 9.38 6.93 -9.91
CA ASP A 330 9.73 8.23 -10.48
C ASP A 330 9.72 8.09 -12.02
N PRO A 331 8.81 8.75 -12.77
CA PRO A 331 8.14 9.99 -12.37
C PRO A 331 6.89 9.84 -11.50
N VAL A 332 6.05 8.75 -11.65
CA VAL A 332 4.77 8.71 -10.94
C VAL A 332 4.07 7.35 -11.06
N LEU A 333 3.43 6.90 -9.98
CA LEU A 333 2.31 5.96 -9.98
C LEU A 333 1.02 6.66 -9.53
N SER A 334 1.11 7.52 -8.53
CA SER A 334 -0.02 8.05 -7.75
C SER A 334 -0.86 6.91 -7.17
N PRO A 335 -0.27 6.10 -6.24
CA PRO A 335 -0.87 4.86 -5.76
C PRO A 335 -2.12 5.12 -4.92
N SER A 336 -3.18 4.37 -5.18
CA SER A 336 -4.41 4.40 -4.39
C SER A 336 -4.69 3.01 -3.81
N GLY A 337 -5.90 2.46 -3.95
CA GLY A 337 -6.22 1.15 -3.38
C GLY A 337 -5.30 0.04 -3.86
N MET A 338 -5.09 -0.96 -3.01
CA MET A 338 -4.25 -2.11 -3.35
C MET A 338 -4.75 -3.40 -2.73
N THR A 339 -4.43 -4.52 -3.36
CA THR A 339 -4.74 -5.87 -2.87
C THR A 339 -3.65 -6.85 -3.25
N PHE A 340 -3.38 -7.82 -2.37
CA PHE A 340 -2.67 -9.04 -2.75
C PHE A 340 -3.64 -10.04 -3.36
N TYR A 341 -3.15 -10.84 -4.30
CA TYR A 341 -3.96 -11.80 -5.03
C TYR A 341 -3.77 -13.22 -4.49
N SER A 342 -4.88 -13.95 -4.27
CA SER A 342 -4.85 -15.28 -3.68
C SER A 342 -4.33 -16.38 -4.63
N GLY A 343 -4.44 -16.17 -5.94
CA GLY A 343 -4.12 -17.15 -6.98
C GLY A 343 -5.33 -17.97 -7.46
N LYS A 344 -6.53 -17.72 -6.96
CA LYS A 344 -7.72 -18.53 -7.31
C LYS A 344 -8.07 -18.52 -8.79
N GLY A 345 -8.15 -17.35 -9.40
CA GLY A 345 -8.53 -17.22 -10.82
C GLY A 345 -7.34 -17.41 -11.76
N ILE A 346 -6.23 -16.72 -11.48
CA ILE A 346 -5.00 -16.73 -12.26
C ILE A 346 -3.84 -17.18 -11.36
N PRO A 347 -3.47 -18.47 -11.37
CA PRO A 347 -2.48 -19.01 -10.43
C PRO A 347 -1.12 -18.33 -10.45
N GLU A 348 -0.65 -17.86 -11.60
CA GLU A 348 0.63 -17.14 -11.72
C GLU A 348 0.65 -15.78 -11.02
N TRP A 349 -0.52 -15.21 -10.67
CA TRP A 349 -0.65 -13.99 -9.89
C TRP A 349 -0.64 -14.22 -8.37
N LYS A 350 -0.54 -15.47 -7.92
CA LYS A 350 -0.53 -15.79 -6.49
C LYS A 350 0.53 -14.98 -5.75
N ASN A 351 0.11 -14.31 -4.65
CA ASN A 351 0.94 -13.44 -3.83
C ASN A 351 1.50 -12.19 -4.56
N ASN A 352 1.06 -11.89 -5.78
CA ASN A 352 1.39 -10.63 -6.41
C ASN A 352 0.55 -9.51 -5.78
N LEU A 353 1.12 -8.31 -5.73
CA LEU A 353 0.46 -7.10 -5.27
C LEU A 353 -0.07 -6.32 -6.47
N PHE A 354 -1.34 -5.92 -6.41
CA PHE A 354 -1.98 -5.04 -7.38
C PHE A 354 -2.24 -3.69 -6.75
N ILE A 355 -1.81 -2.60 -7.39
CA ILE A 355 -1.97 -1.23 -6.92
C ILE A 355 -2.67 -0.42 -8.01
N ALA A 356 -3.76 0.21 -7.66
CA ALA A 356 -4.48 1.12 -8.54
C ALA A 356 -3.70 2.44 -8.68
N GLY A 357 -3.33 2.80 -9.92
CA GLY A 357 -2.58 4.02 -10.24
C GLY A 357 -3.48 5.10 -10.81
N LEU A 358 -3.45 6.29 -10.21
CA LEU A 358 -4.27 7.40 -10.64
C LEU A 358 -3.65 8.16 -11.81
N SER A 359 -2.56 8.89 -11.58
CA SER A 359 -1.92 9.70 -12.62
C SER A 359 -1.16 8.86 -13.65
N SER A 360 -0.74 7.67 -13.28
CA SER A 360 -0.12 6.70 -14.18
C SER A 360 -1.10 5.96 -15.08
N THR A 361 -2.40 6.06 -14.79
CA THR A 361 -3.52 5.52 -15.60
C THR A 361 -3.43 4.02 -15.91
N HIS A 362 -2.95 3.24 -14.94
CA HIS A 362 -2.89 1.77 -15.06
C HIS A 362 -2.96 1.12 -13.67
N ILE A 363 -3.11 -0.18 -13.62
CA ILE A 363 -2.92 -0.98 -12.41
C ILE A 363 -1.50 -1.55 -12.46
N ALA A 364 -0.68 -1.26 -11.46
CA ALA A 364 0.62 -1.88 -11.30
C ALA A 364 0.46 -3.26 -10.66
N ARG A 365 0.88 -4.33 -11.35
CA ARG A 365 1.07 -5.67 -10.79
C ARG A 365 2.53 -5.85 -10.42
N LEU A 366 2.80 -6.07 -9.16
CA LEU A 366 4.13 -6.29 -8.62
C LEU A 366 4.31 -7.75 -8.22
N VAL A 367 5.37 -8.38 -8.70
CA VAL A 367 5.80 -9.70 -8.23
C VAL A 367 6.62 -9.50 -6.96
N ILE A 368 6.13 -10.04 -5.86
CA ILE A 368 6.78 -9.94 -4.54
C ILE A 368 7.48 -11.26 -4.23
N ASN A 369 8.76 -11.19 -3.90
CA ASN A 369 9.54 -12.32 -3.41
C ASN A 369 10.42 -11.90 -2.23
N ASN A 370 10.33 -12.61 -1.11
CA ASN A 370 11.09 -12.30 0.12
C ASN A 370 11.00 -10.81 0.52
N ASN A 371 9.78 -10.25 0.47
CA ASN A 371 9.49 -8.84 0.77
C ASN A 371 10.25 -7.84 -0.13
N LYS A 372 10.61 -8.23 -1.35
CA LYS A 372 11.20 -7.38 -2.39
C LYS A 372 10.33 -7.40 -3.63
N VAL A 373 10.29 -6.29 -4.35
CA VAL A 373 9.72 -6.24 -5.70
C VAL A 373 10.74 -6.81 -6.66
N VAL A 374 10.35 -7.84 -7.42
CA VAL A 374 11.24 -8.53 -8.37
C VAL A 374 10.74 -8.47 -9.82
N GLY A 375 9.61 -7.83 -10.05
CA GLY A 375 9.06 -7.60 -11.38
C GLY A 375 7.83 -6.70 -11.34
N GLU A 376 7.61 -5.93 -12.40
CA GLU A 376 6.46 -5.03 -12.56
C GLU A 376 5.78 -5.24 -13.91
N GLU A 377 4.44 -5.23 -13.92
CA GLU A 377 3.60 -5.22 -15.12
C GLU A 377 2.51 -4.16 -14.98
N ARG A 378 2.13 -3.54 -16.09
CA ARG A 378 1.06 -2.55 -16.18
C ARG A 378 -0.18 -3.15 -16.83
N LEU A 379 -1.27 -3.28 -16.08
CA LEU A 379 -2.55 -3.75 -16.58
C LEU A 379 -3.46 -2.58 -16.92
N LEU A 380 -4.34 -2.75 -17.90
CA LEU A 380 -5.33 -1.77 -18.34
C LEU A 380 -4.75 -0.40 -18.74
N SER A 381 -3.47 -0.31 -19.09
CA SER A 381 -2.83 0.97 -19.45
C SER A 381 -3.42 1.62 -20.72
N ARG A 382 -4.06 0.83 -21.61
CA ARG A 382 -4.72 1.34 -22.81
C ARG A 382 -6.06 2.02 -22.54
N GLU A 383 -6.65 1.74 -21.35
CA GLU A 383 -7.90 2.37 -20.92
C GLU A 383 -7.71 3.85 -20.56
N ALA A 384 -6.48 4.26 -20.25
CA ALA A 384 -6.08 5.62 -19.88
C ALA A 384 -6.93 6.22 -18.73
N GLU A 385 -7.39 5.37 -17.80
CA GLU A 385 -8.27 5.73 -16.68
C GLU A 385 -7.49 5.94 -15.39
N ARG A 386 -7.98 6.83 -14.55
CA ARG A 386 -7.47 6.99 -13.18
C ARG A 386 -8.08 5.91 -12.29
N PHE A 387 -7.33 4.83 -12.05
CA PHE A 387 -7.79 3.71 -11.22
C PHE A 387 -7.70 4.08 -9.75
N ARG A 388 -8.82 3.95 -9.02
CA ARG A 388 -8.95 4.41 -7.63
C ARG A 388 -8.83 3.29 -6.61
N ASP A 389 -9.39 2.13 -6.89
CA ASP A 389 -9.32 0.97 -5.99
C ASP A 389 -9.26 -0.33 -6.79
N VAL A 390 -8.67 -1.35 -6.19
CA VAL A 390 -8.61 -2.70 -6.75
C VAL A 390 -8.78 -3.72 -5.63
N VAL A 391 -9.69 -4.68 -5.84
CA VAL A 391 -9.95 -5.75 -4.86
C VAL A 391 -10.10 -7.10 -5.58
N GLU A 392 -9.77 -8.18 -4.87
CA GLU A 392 -10.01 -9.54 -5.34
C GLU A 392 -11.41 -10.00 -4.92
N GLY A 393 -12.15 -10.53 -5.89
CA GLY A 393 -13.43 -11.20 -5.67
C GLY A 393 -13.28 -12.61 -5.12
N LYS A 394 -14.40 -13.21 -4.68
CA LYS A 394 -14.39 -14.53 -4.00
C LYS A 394 -13.89 -15.69 -4.88
N ASN A 395 -14.03 -15.57 -6.21
CA ASN A 395 -13.62 -16.60 -7.18
C ASN A 395 -12.31 -16.22 -7.90
N GLY A 396 -11.59 -15.20 -7.43
CA GLY A 396 -10.35 -14.74 -8.01
C GLY A 396 -10.52 -13.75 -9.17
N GLU A 397 -11.69 -13.15 -9.32
CA GLU A 397 -11.84 -11.98 -10.17
C GLU A 397 -11.13 -10.77 -9.54
N LEU A 398 -10.56 -9.87 -10.33
CA LEU A 398 -10.22 -8.53 -9.85
C LEU A 398 -11.29 -7.54 -10.26
N TYR A 399 -11.70 -6.71 -9.29
CA TYR A 399 -12.58 -5.57 -9.54
C TYR A 399 -11.81 -4.28 -9.30
N THR A 400 -12.02 -3.30 -10.17
CA THR A 400 -11.39 -1.98 -10.02
C THR A 400 -12.34 -0.88 -10.48
N VAL A 401 -12.32 0.25 -9.77
CA VAL A 401 -13.09 1.45 -10.12
C VAL A 401 -12.17 2.58 -10.55
N THR A 402 -12.70 3.49 -11.35
CA THR A 402 -11.99 4.68 -11.82
C THR A 402 -12.67 5.96 -11.32
N ASP A 403 -11.93 7.05 -11.23
CA ASP A 403 -12.46 8.37 -10.84
C ASP A 403 -13.61 8.82 -11.76
N ALA A 404 -13.63 8.35 -13.03
CA ALA A 404 -14.67 8.64 -14.02
C ALA A 404 -15.95 7.79 -13.85
N GLY A 405 -16.00 6.88 -12.88
CA GLY A 405 -17.21 6.11 -12.57
C GLY A 405 -17.31 4.75 -13.24
N LYS A 406 -16.27 4.27 -13.91
CA LYS A 406 -16.25 2.91 -14.47
C LYS A 406 -15.91 1.89 -13.38
N LEU A 407 -16.58 0.74 -13.45
CA LEU A 407 -16.25 -0.47 -12.71
C LEU A 407 -15.83 -1.56 -13.69
N TYR A 408 -14.62 -2.03 -13.58
CA TYR A 408 -14.08 -3.13 -14.38
C TYR A 408 -14.10 -4.44 -13.59
N LYS A 409 -14.32 -5.54 -14.29
CA LYS A 409 -14.09 -6.91 -13.81
C LYS A 409 -13.04 -7.57 -14.70
N ILE A 410 -11.97 -8.08 -14.10
CA ILE A 410 -10.87 -8.80 -14.78
C ILE A 410 -10.96 -10.27 -14.40
N THR A 411 -10.91 -11.18 -15.37
CA THR A 411 -11.02 -12.62 -15.18
C THR A 411 -10.06 -13.37 -16.10
N LYS A 412 -9.71 -14.61 -15.75
CA LYS A 412 -9.10 -15.55 -16.69
C LYS A 412 -10.05 -15.75 -17.88
N LYS A 413 -9.49 -15.86 -19.10
CA LYS A 413 -10.22 -16.34 -20.29
C LYS A 413 -10.53 -17.80 -20.20
#